data_f4c4dc1765740213fa53792df54e0602
#
_entry.id   f4c4dc1765740213fa53792df54e0602
#
_cell.length_a   1.000
_cell.length_b   1.000
_cell.length_c   1.000
_cell.angle_alpha   90.00
_cell.angle_beta   90.00
_cell.angle_gamma   90.00
#
_symmetry.space_group_name_H-M   'P 1'
#
loop_
_entity.id
_entity.type
_entity.pdbx_description
1 polymer ?
#
loop_
_entity_poly.entity_id
_entity_poly.type
_entity_poly.pdbx_seq_one_letter_code
_entity_poly.pdbx_strand_id
1 'polypeptide(L)'
;MKRGSTIILRAIIGMISAGILFVSLLTLSMLLRSQVGEYAPILIGVYVSLVPFFFGLYQMLKLLGFIDKNKAFTQGAVMALRNIKYSAIVFGAIYTLGMPYIYFAADHDDAPGVIVLGLIFAGGAFVLAIFAAVAQRLFQNAVDIKSENDLTV
;
A
#
# COMPACT_ATOMS: atom_id res chain seq x y z
N MET A 1 -7.65 19.47 9.94
CA MET A 1 -6.18 19.30 9.85
C MET A 1 -5.56 20.60 9.35
N LYS A 2 -4.47 21.03 9.93
CA LYS A 2 -3.75 22.21 9.44
C LYS A 2 -3.06 21.86 8.11
N ARG A 3 -3.08 22.76 7.13
CA ARG A 3 -2.46 22.57 5.80
C ARG A 3 -0.99 22.09 5.88
N GLY A 4 -0.24 22.51 6.92
CA GLY A 4 1.15 22.09 7.12
C GLY A 4 1.32 20.57 7.37
N SER A 5 0.42 19.96 8.12
CA SER A 5 0.45 18.51 8.40
C SER A 5 0.24 17.69 7.13
N THR A 6 -0.66 18.13 6.25
CA THR A 6 -0.95 17.44 4.98
C THR A 6 0.20 17.57 3.98
N ILE A 7 0.87 18.72 3.97
CA ILE A 7 2.07 18.93 3.14
C ILE A 7 3.19 17.99 3.55
N ILE A 8 3.41 17.84 4.87
CA ILE A 8 4.42 16.90 5.40
C ILE A 8 4.09 15.47 4.99
N LEU A 9 2.84 15.03 5.14
CA LEU A 9 2.41 13.69 4.73
C LEU A 9 2.59 13.45 3.22
N ARG A 10 2.27 14.45 2.39
CA ARG A 10 2.51 14.37 0.94
C ARG A 10 3.99 14.29 0.60
N ALA A 11 4.82 15.05 1.30
CA ALA A 11 6.27 15.01 1.12
C ALA A 11 6.84 13.64 1.50
N ILE A 12 6.37 13.05 2.60
CA ILE A 12 6.76 11.69 3.03
C ILE A 12 6.36 10.65 1.99
N ILE A 13 5.12 10.70 1.49
CA ILE A 13 4.65 9.77 0.44
C ILE A 13 5.49 9.93 -0.83
N GLY A 14 5.79 11.15 -1.24
CA GLY A 14 6.66 11.44 -2.39
C GLY A 14 8.07 10.90 -2.22
N MET A 15 8.64 11.06 -1.03
CA MET A 15 9.99 10.57 -0.70
C MET A 15 10.04 9.03 -0.72
N ILE A 16 9.05 8.36 -0.12
CA ILE A 16 8.94 6.91 -0.13
C ILE A 16 8.78 6.40 -1.57
N SER A 17 7.92 7.04 -2.36
CA SER A 17 7.70 6.67 -3.77
C SER A 17 8.98 6.79 -4.60
N ALA A 18 9.72 7.89 -4.45
CA ALA A 18 10.98 8.12 -5.15
C ALA A 18 12.05 7.10 -4.73
N GLY A 19 12.16 6.81 -3.43
CA GLY A 19 13.11 5.81 -2.93
C GLY A 19 12.84 4.41 -3.46
N ILE A 20 11.58 3.99 -3.48
CA ILE A 20 11.18 2.67 -4.00
C ILE A 20 11.40 2.59 -5.51
N LEU A 21 11.07 3.64 -6.26
CA LEU A 21 11.36 3.70 -7.70
C LEU A 21 12.86 3.60 -7.99
N PHE A 22 13.68 4.30 -7.21
CA PHE A 22 15.13 4.25 -7.37
C PHE A 22 15.67 2.84 -7.14
N VAL A 23 15.29 2.19 -6.04
CA VAL A 23 15.69 0.81 -5.74
C VAL A 23 15.17 -0.16 -6.79
N SER A 24 13.94 0.02 -7.27
CA SER A 24 13.38 -0.85 -8.32
C SER A 24 14.13 -0.74 -9.64
N LEU A 25 14.59 0.45 -10.02
CA LEU A 25 15.42 0.65 -11.22
C LEU A 25 16.78 -0.02 -11.09
N LEU A 26 17.41 0.03 -9.90
CA LEU A 26 18.68 -0.64 -9.65
C LEU A 26 18.52 -2.18 -9.74
N THR A 27 17.49 -2.73 -9.11
CA THR A 27 17.24 -4.18 -9.15
C THR A 27 16.83 -4.66 -10.53
N LEU A 28 16.13 -3.83 -11.32
CA LEU A 28 15.80 -4.14 -12.71
C LEU A 28 17.07 -4.30 -13.57
N SER A 29 18.07 -3.46 -13.37
CA SER A 29 19.34 -3.58 -14.09
C SER A 29 20.06 -4.90 -13.77
N MET A 30 19.94 -5.40 -12.53
CA MET A 30 20.50 -6.69 -12.13
C MET A 30 19.72 -7.86 -12.74
N LEU A 31 18.39 -7.76 -12.77
CA LEU A 31 17.52 -8.77 -13.38
C LEU A 31 17.82 -8.93 -14.88
N LEU A 32 17.97 -7.82 -15.60
CA LEU A 32 18.28 -7.83 -17.03
C LEU A 32 19.68 -8.38 -17.35
N ARG A 33 20.61 -8.32 -16.40
CA ARG A 33 21.94 -8.90 -16.53
C ARG A 33 22.03 -10.38 -16.15
N SER A 34 20.90 -11.01 -15.84
CA SER A 34 20.79 -12.42 -15.42
C SER A 34 21.68 -12.77 -14.22
N GLN A 35 21.94 -11.81 -13.34
CA GLN A 35 22.79 -12.00 -12.15
C GLN A 35 22.02 -12.48 -10.91
N VAL A 36 20.71 -12.70 -11.05
CA VAL A 36 19.82 -12.96 -9.92
C VAL A 36 19.51 -14.44 -9.69
N GLY A 37 19.89 -15.34 -10.63
CA GLY A 37 19.75 -16.79 -10.46
C GLY A 37 18.35 -17.22 -10.01
N GLU A 38 18.29 -17.98 -8.93
CA GLU A 38 17.06 -18.53 -8.35
C GLU A 38 16.14 -17.47 -7.74
N TYR A 39 16.62 -16.25 -7.48
CA TYR A 39 15.82 -15.16 -6.94
C TYR A 39 14.96 -14.43 -8.00
N ALA A 40 15.10 -14.77 -9.29
CA ALA A 40 14.35 -14.14 -10.36
C ALA A 40 12.82 -14.14 -10.13
N PRO A 41 12.16 -15.24 -9.72
CA PRO A 41 10.73 -15.26 -9.44
C PRO A 41 10.33 -14.36 -8.27
N ILE A 42 11.18 -14.25 -7.24
CA ILE A 42 10.95 -13.35 -6.09
C ILE A 42 10.95 -11.89 -6.57
N LEU A 43 11.94 -11.52 -7.38
CA LEU A 43 12.02 -10.17 -7.95
C LEU A 43 10.82 -9.86 -8.84
N ILE A 44 10.37 -10.80 -9.66
CA ILE A 44 9.14 -10.64 -10.46
C ILE A 44 7.94 -10.39 -9.55
N GLY A 45 7.80 -11.16 -8.48
CA GLY A 45 6.75 -10.96 -7.47
C GLY A 45 6.80 -9.56 -6.83
N VAL A 46 8.00 -9.08 -6.50
CA VAL A 46 8.22 -7.72 -5.99
C VAL A 46 7.75 -6.68 -7.01
N TYR A 47 8.12 -6.81 -8.29
CA TYR A 47 7.67 -5.88 -9.34
C TYR A 47 6.17 -5.89 -9.52
N VAL A 48 5.54 -7.06 -9.52
CA VAL A 48 4.06 -7.18 -9.59
C VAL A 48 3.42 -6.49 -8.39
N SER A 49 4.00 -6.61 -7.20
CA SER A 49 3.49 -5.97 -5.98
C SER A 49 3.60 -4.44 -5.99
N LEU A 50 4.48 -3.87 -6.79
CA LEU A 50 4.59 -2.41 -6.95
C LEU A 50 3.31 -1.79 -7.53
N VAL A 51 2.57 -2.53 -8.35
CA VAL A 51 1.31 -2.04 -8.94
C VAL A 51 0.28 -1.70 -7.87
N PRO A 52 -0.17 -2.63 -7.00
CA PRO A 52 -1.09 -2.29 -5.93
C PRO A 52 -0.48 -1.31 -4.92
N PHE A 53 0.82 -1.34 -4.70
CA PHE A 53 1.52 -0.43 -3.80
C PHE A 53 1.39 1.02 -4.27
N PHE A 54 1.78 1.35 -5.51
CA PHE A 54 1.66 2.71 -6.04
C PHE A 54 0.22 3.16 -6.22
N PHE A 55 -0.68 2.24 -6.57
CA PHE A 55 -2.10 2.53 -6.59
C PHE A 55 -2.62 2.95 -5.20
N GLY A 56 -2.24 2.23 -4.15
CA GLY A 56 -2.58 2.57 -2.77
C GLY A 56 -2.03 3.94 -2.35
N LEU A 57 -0.77 4.25 -2.68
CA LEU A 57 -0.18 5.57 -2.43
C LEU A 57 -0.92 6.69 -3.16
N TYR A 58 -1.30 6.47 -4.41
CA TYR A 58 -2.12 7.43 -5.16
C TYR A 58 -3.46 7.69 -4.47
N GLN A 59 -4.12 6.64 -3.98
CA GLN A 59 -5.38 6.78 -3.25
C GLN A 59 -5.19 7.52 -1.91
N MET A 60 -4.06 7.33 -1.23
CA MET A 60 -3.72 8.11 -0.04
C MET A 60 -3.57 9.60 -0.36
N LEU A 61 -2.89 9.95 -1.44
CA LEU A 61 -2.78 11.34 -1.90
C LEU A 61 -4.15 11.95 -2.24
N LYS A 62 -5.01 11.15 -2.86
CA LYS A 62 -6.38 11.55 -3.17
C LYS A 62 -7.21 11.80 -1.90
N LEU A 63 -7.09 10.92 -0.91
CA LEU A 63 -7.74 11.08 0.41
C LEU A 63 -7.27 12.36 1.10
N LEU A 64 -5.96 12.62 1.13
CA LEU A 64 -5.41 13.87 1.67
C LEU A 64 -5.95 15.10 0.94
N GLY A 65 -6.16 15.00 -0.37
CA GLY A 65 -6.80 16.05 -1.16
C GLY A 65 -8.25 16.34 -0.75
N PHE A 66 -9.02 15.32 -0.39
CA PHE A 66 -10.37 15.51 0.15
C PHE A 66 -10.33 16.16 1.54
N ILE A 67 -9.39 15.77 2.40
CA ILE A 67 -9.22 16.36 3.72
C ILE A 67 -8.85 17.86 3.61
N ASP A 68 -7.91 18.21 2.74
CA ASP A 68 -7.49 19.60 2.52
C ASP A 68 -8.62 20.53 2.04
N LYS A 69 -9.53 19.98 1.26
CA LYS A 69 -10.69 20.72 0.73
C LYS A 69 -11.91 20.70 1.67
N ASN A 70 -11.73 20.25 2.92
CA ASN A 70 -12.83 20.05 3.89
C ASN A 70 -13.94 19.11 3.37
N LYS A 71 -13.56 18.14 2.51
CA LYS A 71 -14.45 17.12 1.94
C LYS A 71 -14.11 15.71 2.45
N ALA A 72 -13.60 15.62 3.69
CA ALA A 72 -13.24 14.36 4.31
C ALA A 72 -14.44 13.40 4.46
N PHE A 73 -15.60 13.93 4.81
CA PHE A 73 -16.84 13.15 4.98
C PHE A 73 -17.70 13.19 3.72
N THR A 74 -17.14 12.72 2.63
CA THR A 74 -17.79 12.57 1.33
C THR A 74 -17.63 11.15 0.83
N GLN A 75 -18.52 10.75 -0.05
CA GLN A 75 -18.45 9.43 -0.68
C GLN A 75 -17.13 9.20 -1.44
N GLY A 76 -16.52 10.25 -1.98
CA GLY A 76 -15.22 10.19 -2.62
C GLY A 76 -14.09 9.77 -1.66
N ALA A 77 -14.09 10.29 -0.44
CA ALA A 77 -13.12 9.89 0.59
C ALA A 77 -13.34 8.44 1.05
N VAL A 78 -14.58 8.01 1.20
CA VAL A 78 -14.92 6.60 1.51
C VAL A 78 -14.41 5.67 0.41
N MET A 79 -14.59 6.01 -0.86
CA MET A 79 -14.07 5.23 -1.98
C MET A 79 -12.54 5.18 -2.01
N ALA A 80 -11.86 6.27 -1.67
CA ALA A 80 -10.40 6.27 -1.56
C ALA A 80 -9.93 5.28 -0.48
N LEU A 81 -10.54 5.28 0.70
CA LEU A 81 -10.25 4.32 1.78
C LEU A 81 -10.55 2.88 1.37
N ARG A 82 -11.64 2.65 0.68
CA ARG A 82 -11.97 1.33 0.12
C ARG A 82 -10.89 0.85 -0.84
N ASN A 83 -10.42 1.71 -1.73
CA ASN A 83 -9.36 1.38 -2.68
C ASN A 83 -8.01 1.11 -1.99
N ILE A 84 -7.67 1.87 -0.94
CA ILE A 84 -6.50 1.60 -0.09
C ILE A 84 -6.61 0.21 0.54
N LYS A 85 -7.76 -0.12 1.10
CA LYS A 85 -8.01 -1.45 1.68
C LYS A 85 -7.76 -2.57 0.68
N TYR A 86 -8.34 -2.49 -0.50
CA TYR A 86 -8.19 -3.54 -1.52
C TYR A 86 -6.76 -3.61 -2.06
N SER A 87 -6.09 -2.49 -2.27
CA SER A 87 -4.68 -2.50 -2.69
C SER A 87 -3.77 -3.15 -1.64
N ALA A 88 -4.03 -2.92 -0.36
CA ALA A 88 -3.30 -3.55 0.73
C ALA A 88 -3.57 -5.07 0.79
N ILE A 89 -4.81 -5.51 0.58
CA ILE A 89 -5.16 -6.94 0.51
C ILE A 89 -4.43 -7.61 -0.66
N VAL A 90 -4.45 -7.02 -1.84
CA VAL A 90 -3.77 -7.57 -3.03
C VAL A 90 -2.27 -7.65 -2.81
N PHE A 91 -1.66 -6.60 -2.26
CA PHE A 91 -0.24 -6.59 -1.91
C PHE A 91 0.10 -7.73 -0.93
N GLY A 92 -0.64 -7.85 0.16
CA GLY A 92 -0.45 -8.90 1.16
C GLY A 92 -0.64 -10.31 0.58
N ALA A 93 -1.62 -10.49 -0.31
CA ALA A 93 -1.88 -11.75 -0.99
C ALA A 93 -0.71 -12.17 -1.89
N ILE A 94 -0.12 -11.23 -2.64
CA ILE A 94 1.05 -11.50 -3.48
C ILE A 94 2.20 -12.07 -2.65
N TYR A 95 2.53 -11.42 -1.51
CA TYR A 95 3.59 -11.92 -0.63
C TYR A 95 3.23 -13.24 0.04
N THR A 96 1.99 -13.41 0.48
CA THR A 96 1.53 -14.67 1.11
C THR A 96 1.61 -15.84 0.14
N LEU A 97 1.16 -15.65 -1.10
CA LEU A 97 1.24 -16.68 -2.14
C LEU A 97 2.68 -16.95 -2.59
N GLY A 98 3.56 -15.96 -2.49
CA GLY A 98 4.99 -16.10 -2.78
C GLY A 98 5.80 -16.75 -1.66
N MET A 99 5.25 -16.85 -0.43
CA MET A 99 5.98 -17.37 0.74
C MET A 99 6.56 -18.78 0.56
N PRO A 100 5.86 -19.77 -0.04
CA PRO A 100 6.46 -21.08 -0.24
C PRO A 100 7.72 -21.02 -1.08
N TYR A 101 7.76 -20.18 -2.12
CA TYR A 101 8.92 -20.00 -2.96
C TYR A 101 10.06 -19.25 -2.22
N ILE A 102 9.70 -18.20 -1.47
CA ILE A 102 10.63 -17.45 -0.64
C ILE A 102 11.30 -18.37 0.39
N TYR A 103 10.52 -19.26 1.02
CA TYR A 103 11.04 -20.24 1.96
C TYR A 103 12.05 -21.18 1.28
N PHE A 104 11.71 -21.72 0.11
CA PHE A 104 12.59 -22.61 -0.65
C PHE A 104 13.93 -21.96 -1.02
N ALA A 105 13.87 -20.73 -1.55
CA ALA A 105 15.06 -19.99 -1.95
C ALA A 105 15.93 -19.61 -0.74
N ALA A 106 15.31 -19.19 0.36
CA ALA A 106 15.99 -18.79 1.58
C ALA A 106 16.65 -19.98 2.31
N ASP A 107 16.04 -21.15 2.26
CA ASP A 107 16.58 -22.38 2.84
C ASP A 107 17.82 -22.86 2.05
N HIS A 108 17.76 -22.76 0.73
CA HIS A 108 18.88 -23.15 -0.13
C HIS A 108 20.11 -22.27 0.05
N ASP A 109 19.94 -20.99 0.28
CA ASP A 109 21.03 -20.00 0.40
C ASP A 109 21.37 -19.64 1.86
N ASP A 110 20.78 -20.35 2.84
CA ASP A 110 20.95 -20.07 4.28
C ASP A 110 20.67 -18.59 4.65
N ALA A 111 19.60 -18.04 4.06
CA ALA A 111 19.22 -16.64 4.18
C ALA A 111 17.86 -16.44 4.89
N PRO A 112 17.73 -16.79 6.18
CA PRO A 112 16.43 -16.72 6.90
C PRO A 112 15.84 -15.31 6.97
N GLY A 113 16.64 -14.27 6.83
CA GLY A 113 16.19 -12.88 6.82
C GLY A 113 15.20 -12.55 5.70
N VAL A 114 15.28 -13.24 4.57
CA VAL A 114 14.37 -13.05 3.44
C VAL A 114 12.95 -13.52 3.80
N ILE A 115 12.83 -14.61 4.57
CA ILE A 115 11.54 -15.10 5.08
C ILE A 115 10.92 -14.08 6.02
N VAL A 116 11.71 -13.53 6.94
CA VAL A 116 11.25 -12.51 7.90
C VAL A 116 10.74 -11.27 7.17
N LEU A 117 11.46 -10.80 6.15
CA LEU A 117 11.03 -9.67 5.32
C LEU A 117 9.69 -9.96 4.62
N GLY A 118 9.53 -11.15 4.02
CA GLY A 118 8.27 -11.54 3.39
C GLY A 118 7.09 -11.55 4.37
N LEU A 119 7.30 -12.05 5.59
CA LEU A 119 6.29 -12.04 6.66
C LEU A 119 5.94 -10.62 7.11
N ILE A 120 6.93 -9.73 7.23
CA ILE A 120 6.71 -8.32 7.60
C ILE A 120 5.88 -7.61 6.53
N PHE A 121 6.20 -7.80 5.25
CA PHE A 121 5.45 -7.18 4.16
C PHE A 121 4.01 -7.72 4.06
N ALA A 122 3.81 -9.03 4.16
CA ALA A 122 2.48 -9.64 4.16
C ALA A 122 1.67 -9.21 5.38
N GLY A 123 2.22 -9.34 6.58
CA GLY A 123 1.56 -8.98 7.83
C GLY A 123 1.24 -7.49 7.93
N GLY A 124 2.20 -6.63 7.58
CA GLY A 124 2.02 -5.18 7.57
C GLY A 124 0.93 -4.74 6.60
N ALA A 125 0.85 -5.36 5.42
CA ALA A 125 -0.20 -5.07 4.46
C ALA A 125 -1.59 -5.45 4.97
N PHE A 126 -1.75 -6.60 5.61
CA PHE A 126 -3.04 -6.99 6.19
C PHE A 126 -3.45 -6.10 7.38
N VAL A 127 -2.50 -5.70 8.22
CA VAL A 127 -2.77 -4.72 9.29
C VAL A 127 -3.26 -3.41 8.69
N LEU A 128 -2.59 -2.90 7.65
CA LEU A 128 -3.02 -1.68 6.94
C LEU A 128 -4.43 -1.85 6.33
N ALA A 129 -4.73 -3.03 5.76
CA ALA A 129 -6.05 -3.33 5.21
C ALA A 129 -7.14 -3.28 6.28
N ILE A 130 -6.87 -3.81 7.48
CA ILE A 130 -7.80 -3.75 8.61
C ILE A 130 -8.04 -2.30 9.04
N PHE A 131 -6.99 -1.50 9.20
CA PHE A 131 -7.13 -0.08 9.52
C PHE A 131 -7.93 0.68 8.47
N ALA A 132 -7.66 0.44 7.19
CA ALA A 132 -8.42 1.06 6.11
C ALA A 132 -9.90 0.63 6.11
N ALA A 133 -10.19 -0.63 6.45
CA ALA A 133 -11.56 -1.12 6.57
C ALA A 133 -12.32 -0.45 7.72
N VAL A 134 -11.68 -0.29 8.88
CA VAL A 134 -12.26 0.41 10.03
C VAL A 134 -12.49 1.90 9.70
N ALA A 135 -11.49 2.56 9.13
CA ALA A 135 -11.60 3.95 8.72
C ALA A 135 -12.71 4.15 7.67
N GLN A 136 -12.84 3.23 6.71
CA GLN A 136 -13.91 3.25 5.71
C GLN A 136 -15.29 3.22 6.37
N ARG A 137 -15.51 2.36 7.36
CA ARG A 137 -16.78 2.28 8.09
C ARG A 137 -17.09 3.55 8.87
N LEU A 138 -16.09 4.10 9.57
CA LEU A 138 -16.25 5.34 10.33
C LEU A 138 -16.60 6.52 9.41
N PHE A 139 -15.93 6.64 8.27
CA PHE A 139 -16.21 7.70 7.29
C PHE A 139 -17.58 7.51 6.65
N GLN A 140 -17.97 6.27 6.33
CA GLN A 140 -19.30 5.98 5.80
C GLN A 140 -20.39 6.38 6.79
N ASN A 141 -20.27 6.02 8.06
CA ASN A 141 -21.23 6.43 9.09
C ASN A 141 -21.33 7.97 9.20
N ALA A 142 -20.21 8.67 9.12
CA ALA A 142 -20.19 10.14 9.14
C ALA A 142 -20.89 10.75 7.90
N VAL A 143 -20.70 10.13 6.73
CA VAL A 143 -21.40 10.54 5.49
C VAL A 143 -22.91 10.34 5.63
N ASP A 144 -23.33 9.20 6.16
CA ASP A 144 -24.74 8.87 6.34
C ASP A 144 -25.42 9.84 7.31
N ILE A 145 -24.81 10.13 8.47
CA ILE A 145 -25.31 11.11 9.45
C ILE A 145 -25.40 12.51 8.83
N LYS A 146 -24.42 12.93 8.06
CA LYS A 146 -24.43 14.22 7.36
C LYS A 146 -25.58 14.29 6.35
N SER A 147 -25.80 13.22 5.60
CA SER A 147 -26.90 13.12 4.63
C SER A 147 -28.27 13.21 5.31
N GLU A 148 -28.45 12.54 6.45
CA GLU A 148 -29.69 12.62 7.23
C GLU A 148 -29.93 14.04 7.75
N ASN A 149 -28.91 14.73 8.25
CA ASN A 149 -29.02 16.13 8.70
C ASN A 149 -29.40 17.09 7.56
N ASP A 150 -28.86 16.89 6.37
CA ASP A 150 -29.16 17.70 5.20
C ASP A 150 -30.62 17.51 4.73
N LEU A 151 -31.25 16.39 5.05
CA LEU A 151 -32.65 16.10 4.72
C LEU A 151 -33.67 16.64 5.75
N THR A 152 -33.23 16.96 6.96
CA THR A 152 -34.08 17.42 8.07
C THR A 152 -34.24 18.95 8.15
N VAL A 153 -33.61 19.66 7.26
CA VAL A 153 -33.77 21.14 7.10
C VAL A 153 -34.76 21.44 5.97
#